data_766e1e05f52043f38f86b015b6cc2629
#
_entry.id   766e1e05f52043f38f86b015b6cc2629
#
_cell.length_a   1.000
_cell.length_b   1.000
_cell.length_c   1.000
_cell.angle_alpha   90.00
_cell.angle_beta   90.00
_cell.angle_gamma   90.00
#
_symmetry.space_group_name_H-M   'P 1'
#
loop_
_entity.id
_entity.type
_entity.pdbx_description
1 polymer ?
#
loop_
_entity_poly.entity_id
_entity_poly.type
_entity_poly.pdbx_seq_one_letter_code
_entity_poly.pdbx_strand_id
1 'polypeptide(L)'
;MALALGLEVHGDASLNITNTDSLLFYEGMGLKSLTLSMELPLQHGAKLGGSIKRGILAYGHLPLMYFRCCPAQGPGGCGGCQGRPVITDRLRKSFPLVCHGRRYTTLHNGVPLYLGDRERPAFDFETLYFTTETPEQCRQIYALYRQGKPFDGERTTGLAFRLLK
;
A
#
# COMPACT_ATOMS: atom_id res chain seq x y z
N MET A 1 -18.55 -11.86 8.42
CA MET A 1 -18.38 -12.05 9.88
C MET A 1 -18.31 -10.72 10.62
N ALA A 2 -17.36 -9.82 10.34
CA ALA A 2 -17.24 -8.54 11.08
C ALA A 2 -18.52 -7.67 11.02
N LEU A 3 -19.10 -7.48 9.84
CA LEU A 3 -20.37 -6.77 9.66
C LEU A 3 -21.54 -7.40 10.42
N ALA A 4 -21.60 -8.73 10.46
CA ALA A 4 -22.63 -9.44 11.22
C ALA A 4 -22.49 -9.29 12.74
N LEU A 5 -21.33 -8.83 13.23
CA LEU A 5 -21.07 -8.49 14.63
C LEU A 5 -21.32 -7.01 14.92
N GLY A 6 -21.84 -6.23 13.98
CA GLY A 6 -22.09 -4.81 14.15
C GLY A 6 -20.82 -3.94 14.17
N LEU A 7 -19.69 -4.47 13.72
CA LEU A 7 -18.43 -3.73 13.67
C LEU A 7 -18.38 -2.80 12.46
N GLU A 8 -17.76 -1.64 12.60
CA GLU A 8 -17.43 -0.80 11.46
C GLU A 8 -16.31 -1.47 10.65
N VAL A 9 -16.55 -1.67 9.35
CA VAL A 9 -15.61 -2.35 8.46
C VAL A 9 -15.10 -1.37 7.41
N HIS A 10 -13.79 -1.32 7.28
CA HIS A 10 -13.08 -0.51 6.29
C HIS A 10 -12.36 -1.43 5.30
N GLY A 11 -12.56 -1.19 4.00
CA GLY A 11 -11.89 -1.94 2.94
C GLY A 11 -10.48 -1.41 2.70
N ASP A 12 -9.53 -2.33 2.63
CA ASP A 12 -8.13 -2.04 2.32
C ASP A 12 -7.90 -2.07 0.79
N ALA A 13 -6.77 -1.52 0.33
CA ALA A 13 -6.32 -1.53 -1.06
C ALA A 13 -6.23 -2.95 -1.67
N SER A 14 -6.08 -3.99 -0.83
CA SER A 14 -6.10 -5.40 -1.25
C SER A 14 -7.43 -5.88 -1.83
N LEU A 15 -8.54 -5.16 -1.63
CA LEU A 15 -9.81 -5.41 -2.31
C LEU A 15 -9.77 -5.09 -3.80
N ASN A 16 -8.72 -4.43 -4.24
CA ASN A 16 -8.44 -4.09 -5.63
C ASN A 16 -9.60 -3.39 -6.37
N ILE A 17 -10.15 -2.35 -5.74
CA ILE A 17 -11.27 -1.58 -6.30
C ILE A 17 -10.79 -0.73 -7.47
N THR A 18 -11.21 -1.07 -8.70
CA THR A 18 -10.76 -0.42 -9.93
C THR A 18 -11.89 0.18 -10.76
N ASN A 19 -13.16 -0.08 -10.41
CA ASN A 19 -14.32 0.39 -11.16
C ASN A 19 -15.51 0.66 -10.24
N THR A 20 -16.54 1.30 -10.78
CA THR A 20 -17.77 1.65 -10.05
C THR A 20 -18.53 0.43 -9.55
N ASP A 21 -18.61 -0.65 -10.34
CA ASP A 21 -19.40 -1.84 -9.96
C ASP A 21 -18.81 -2.53 -8.74
N SER A 22 -17.48 -2.71 -8.70
CA SER A 22 -16.80 -3.26 -7.52
C SER A 22 -16.96 -2.35 -6.30
N LEU A 23 -16.91 -1.02 -6.49
CA LEU A 23 -17.13 -0.07 -5.41
C LEU A 23 -18.55 -0.18 -4.84
N LEU A 24 -19.57 -0.17 -5.71
CA LEU A 24 -20.98 -0.29 -5.32
C LEU A 24 -21.28 -1.62 -4.64
N PHE A 25 -20.64 -2.70 -5.07
CA PHE A 25 -20.76 -4.00 -4.43
C PHE A 25 -20.37 -3.93 -2.95
N TYR A 26 -19.19 -3.37 -2.64
CA TYR A 26 -18.74 -3.25 -1.25
C TYR A 26 -19.51 -2.19 -0.46
N GLU A 27 -19.97 -1.11 -1.10
CA GLU A 27 -20.90 -0.15 -0.50
C GLU A 27 -22.20 -0.84 -0.09
N GLY A 28 -22.79 -1.65 -0.98
CA GLY A 28 -24.00 -2.44 -0.70
C GLY A 28 -23.80 -3.50 0.40
N MET A 29 -22.59 -3.97 0.63
CA MET A 29 -22.26 -4.84 1.77
C MET A 29 -22.24 -4.09 3.11
N GLY A 30 -22.26 -2.75 3.12
CA GLY A 30 -22.27 -1.93 4.32
C GLY A 30 -20.90 -1.55 4.87
N LEU A 31 -19.85 -1.56 4.04
CA LEU A 31 -18.55 -1.02 4.43
C LEU A 31 -18.66 0.49 4.67
N LYS A 32 -17.89 1.01 5.63
CA LYS A 32 -17.87 2.45 5.97
C LYS A 32 -16.98 3.27 5.05
N SER A 33 -15.91 2.70 4.62
CA SER A 33 -14.96 3.30 3.68
C SER A 33 -14.16 2.22 2.96
N LEU A 34 -13.49 2.60 1.89
CA LEU A 34 -12.57 1.71 1.19
C LEU A 34 -11.38 2.47 0.60
N THR A 35 -10.25 1.79 0.50
CA THR A 35 -9.06 2.28 -0.20
C THR A 35 -9.08 1.75 -1.63
N LEU A 36 -8.96 2.64 -2.61
CA LEU A 36 -8.92 2.30 -4.02
C LEU A 36 -7.65 1.50 -4.37
N SER A 37 -7.71 0.75 -5.46
CA SER A 37 -6.56 0.01 -5.97
C SER A 37 -5.38 0.92 -6.29
N MET A 38 -4.19 0.45 -5.97
CA MET A 38 -2.92 1.11 -6.34
C MET A 38 -2.66 1.13 -7.85
N GLU A 39 -3.38 0.30 -8.59
CA GLU A 39 -3.27 0.20 -10.05
C GLU A 39 -4.19 1.20 -10.76
N LEU A 40 -5.13 1.84 -10.04
CA LEU A 40 -6.07 2.78 -10.61
C LEU A 40 -5.46 4.19 -10.65
N PRO A 41 -5.38 4.84 -11.83
CA PRO A 41 -4.99 6.23 -11.93
C PRO A 41 -5.92 7.13 -11.11
N LEU A 42 -5.36 8.09 -10.37
CA LEU A 42 -6.12 8.93 -9.43
C LEU A 42 -7.27 9.69 -10.09
N GLN A 43 -7.07 10.17 -11.32
CA GLN A 43 -8.12 10.86 -12.10
C GLN A 43 -9.31 9.95 -12.41
N HIS A 44 -9.10 8.65 -12.57
CA HIS A 44 -10.17 7.67 -12.75
C HIS A 44 -10.82 7.35 -11.41
N GLY A 45 -10.01 7.15 -10.36
CA GLY A 45 -10.51 6.89 -9.01
C GLY A 45 -11.45 7.99 -8.49
N ALA A 46 -11.13 9.23 -8.77
CA ALA A 46 -11.97 10.38 -8.38
C ALA A 46 -13.34 10.43 -9.10
N LYS A 47 -13.46 9.78 -10.27
CA LYS A 47 -14.68 9.74 -11.08
C LYS A 47 -15.55 8.50 -10.86
N LEU A 48 -15.14 7.57 -10.01
CA LEU A 48 -15.95 6.40 -9.70
C LEU A 48 -17.28 6.83 -9.06
N GLY A 49 -18.37 6.14 -9.42
CA GLY A 49 -19.68 6.34 -8.82
C GLY A 49 -19.72 5.88 -7.36
N GLY A 50 -20.91 5.98 -6.74
CA GLY A 50 -21.13 5.60 -5.35
C GLY A 50 -20.89 6.73 -4.35
N SER A 51 -21.35 6.55 -3.12
CA SER A 51 -21.33 7.53 -2.02
C SER A 51 -20.40 7.14 -0.87
N ILE A 52 -19.90 5.91 -0.86
CA ILE A 52 -18.98 5.43 0.16
C ILE A 52 -17.69 6.26 0.21
N LYS A 53 -17.23 6.57 1.41
CA LYS A 53 -15.93 7.23 1.61
C LYS A 53 -14.81 6.43 0.98
N ARG A 54 -14.02 7.09 0.15
CA ARG A 54 -12.92 6.47 -0.60
C ARG A 54 -11.61 7.18 -0.37
N GLY A 55 -10.58 6.38 -0.18
CA GLY A 55 -9.22 6.86 0.00
C GLY A 55 -8.24 6.22 -0.96
N ILE A 56 -7.01 6.68 -0.88
CA ILE A 56 -5.90 6.19 -1.67
C ILE A 56 -4.71 5.83 -0.77
N LEU A 57 -3.85 4.96 -1.28
CA LEU A 57 -2.52 4.78 -0.70
C LEU A 57 -1.62 5.90 -1.20
N ALA A 58 -1.08 6.68 -0.30
CA ALA A 58 -0.32 7.89 -0.62
C ALA A 58 1.17 7.82 -0.23
N TYR A 59 1.51 6.88 0.66
CA TYR A 59 2.88 6.52 1.02
C TYR A 59 2.98 5.04 1.35
N GLY A 60 4.10 4.41 0.98
CA GLY A 60 4.54 3.10 1.48
C GLY A 60 5.28 2.26 0.46
N HIS A 61 5.97 1.26 0.96
CA HIS A 61 6.55 0.21 0.12
C HIS A 61 5.45 -0.73 -0.36
N LEU A 62 5.09 -0.64 -1.65
CA LEU A 62 3.98 -1.41 -2.21
C LEU A 62 4.26 -2.92 -2.13
N PRO A 63 3.30 -3.75 -1.69
CA PRO A 63 3.43 -5.19 -1.74
C PRO A 63 3.43 -5.66 -3.20
N LEU A 64 4.44 -6.44 -3.58
CA LEU A 64 4.62 -6.97 -4.93
C LEU A 64 4.26 -8.45 -5.01
N MET A 65 4.55 -9.23 -3.95
CA MET A 65 4.38 -10.68 -3.98
C MET A 65 4.22 -11.25 -2.57
N TYR A 66 3.45 -12.32 -2.48
CA TYR A 66 3.25 -13.11 -1.26
C TYR A 66 3.88 -14.49 -1.42
N PHE A 67 4.67 -14.91 -0.44
CA PHE A 67 5.33 -16.21 -0.41
C PHE A 67 4.83 -17.03 0.78
N ARG A 68 4.50 -18.29 0.57
CA ARG A 68 4.21 -19.23 1.66
C ARG A 68 5.46 -19.57 2.46
N CYS A 69 6.63 -19.63 1.79
CA CYS A 69 7.93 -19.84 2.40
C CYS A 69 8.79 -18.61 2.18
N CYS A 70 9.62 -18.24 3.13
CA CYS A 70 10.51 -17.09 2.98
C CYS A 70 11.57 -17.36 1.90
N PRO A 71 11.66 -16.55 0.82
CA PRO A 71 12.64 -16.75 -0.25
C PRO A 71 14.09 -16.46 0.21
N ALA A 72 14.27 -15.79 1.35
CA ALA A 72 15.59 -15.58 1.96
C ALA A 72 15.99 -16.70 2.95
N GLN A 73 15.20 -17.78 3.04
CA GLN A 73 15.52 -18.91 3.88
C GLN A 73 16.68 -19.70 3.29
N GLY A 74 17.76 -19.87 4.07
CA GLY A 74 18.89 -20.71 3.69
C GLY A 74 18.64 -22.20 3.91
N PRO A 75 19.60 -23.07 3.51
CA PRO A 75 19.51 -24.53 3.67
C PRO A 75 19.29 -24.98 5.13
N GLY A 76 19.75 -24.20 6.11
CA GLY A 76 19.57 -24.44 7.54
C GLY A 76 18.24 -23.95 8.13
N GLY A 77 17.32 -23.51 7.30
CA GLY A 77 16.04 -22.99 7.77
C GLY A 77 16.05 -21.49 8.09
N CYS A 78 15.02 -21.05 8.84
CA CYS A 78 14.83 -19.65 9.19
C CYS A 78 15.66 -19.28 10.44
N GLY A 79 16.72 -18.49 10.30
CA GLY A 79 17.58 -18.12 11.44
C GLY A 79 18.52 -16.94 11.21
N GLY A 80 18.79 -16.58 9.96
CA GLY A 80 19.85 -15.63 9.64
C GLY A 80 19.43 -14.18 9.35
N CYS A 81 18.15 -13.88 9.21
CA CYS A 81 17.70 -12.59 8.67
C CYS A 81 17.45 -11.50 9.72
N GLN A 82 17.60 -11.78 11.01
CA GLN A 82 17.32 -10.83 12.11
C GLN A 82 15.97 -10.08 11.98
N GLY A 83 14.97 -10.70 11.33
CA GLY A 83 13.64 -10.15 11.12
C GLY A 83 13.48 -9.14 9.97
N ARG A 84 14.56 -8.77 9.29
CA ARG A 84 14.55 -7.82 8.15
C ARG A 84 15.26 -8.38 6.92
N PRO A 85 14.77 -9.48 6.34
CA PRO A 85 15.39 -10.03 5.15
C PRO A 85 15.20 -9.12 3.95
N VAL A 86 16.18 -9.14 3.05
CA VAL A 86 16.17 -8.40 1.79
C VAL A 86 16.56 -9.37 0.68
N ILE A 87 15.92 -9.28 -0.46
CA ILE A 87 16.40 -9.92 -1.68
C ILE A 87 16.85 -8.88 -2.68
N THR A 88 17.83 -9.22 -3.49
CA THR A 88 18.41 -8.32 -4.49
C THR A 88 18.22 -8.94 -5.86
N ASP A 89 17.76 -8.13 -6.82
CA ASP A 89 17.62 -8.57 -8.21
C ASP A 89 18.95 -8.53 -8.98
N ARG A 90 18.91 -8.95 -10.24
CA ARG A 90 20.09 -8.95 -11.14
C ARG A 90 20.64 -7.54 -11.42
N LEU A 91 19.83 -6.49 -11.19
CA LEU A 91 20.21 -5.08 -11.34
C LEU A 91 20.71 -4.48 -10.02
N ARG A 92 20.93 -5.31 -8.99
CA ARG A 92 21.35 -4.92 -7.63
C ARG A 92 20.35 -4.03 -6.91
N LYS A 93 19.07 -4.06 -7.30
CA LYS A 93 18.00 -3.39 -6.55
C LYS A 93 17.56 -4.26 -5.39
N SER A 94 17.43 -3.66 -4.23
CA SER A 94 17.05 -4.34 -2.99
C SER A 94 15.55 -4.23 -2.75
N PHE A 95 14.94 -5.36 -2.39
CA PHE A 95 13.51 -5.48 -2.11
C PHE A 95 13.33 -6.02 -0.69
N PRO A 96 12.75 -5.25 0.22
CA PRO A 96 12.53 -5.69 1.58
C PRO A 96 11.47 -6.78 1.65
N LEU A 97 11.70 -7.73 2.54
CA LEU A 97 10.75 -8.79 2.87
C LEU A 97 10.19 -8.54 4.28
N VAL A 98 8.90 -8.64 4.42
CA VAL A 98 8.22 -8.58 5.72
C VAL A 98 7.72 -9.98 6.07
N CYS A 99 8.24 -10.53 7.18
CA CYS A 99 7.85 -11.84 7.66
C CYS A 99 6.65 -11.73 8.61
N HIS A 100 5.58 -12.44 8.30
CA HIS A 100 4.36 -12.45 9.09
C HIS A 100 4.30 -13.71 9.98
N GLY A 101 5.14 -13.74 11.01
CA GLY A 101 5.16 -14.80 12.02
C GLY A 101 5.48 -16.19 11.46
N ARG A 102 6.30 -16.28 10.44
CA ARG A 102 6.66 -17.51 9.70
C ARG A 102 5.48 -18.19 8.96
N ARG A 103 4.31 -17.56 8.90
CA ARG A 103 3.15 -18.09 8.17
C ARG A 103 3.24 -17.78 6.69
N TYR A 104 3.66 -16.57 6.36
CA TYR A 104 3.91 -16.10 5.00
C TYR A 104 4.88 -14.92 5.03
N THR A 105 5.40 -14.56 3.88
CA THR A 105 6.32 -13.42 3.71
C THR A 105 5.83 -12.56 2.55
N THR A 106 5.85 -11.26 2.71
CA THR A 106 5.49 -10.30 1.67
C THR A 106 6.76 -9.64 1.13
N LEU A 107 6.93 -9.64 -0.17
CA LEU A 107 7.94 -8.84 -0.88
C LEU A 107 7.37 -7.46 -1.13
N HIS A 108 8.13 -6.44 -0.77
CA HIS A 108 7.75 -5.06 -1.02
C HIS A 108 8.66 -4.40 -2.05
N ASN A 109 8.15 -3.40 -2.74
CA ASN A 109 8.96 -2.58 -3.64
C ASN A 109 10.10 -1.92 -2.85
N GLY A 110 11.31 -1.95 -3.42
CA GLY A 110 12.48 -1.31 -2.82
C GLY A 110 12.39 0.21 -2.71
N VAL A 111 11.59 0.81 -3.62
CA VAL A 111 11.35 2.26 -3.66
C VAL A 111 9.94 2.55 -3.16
N PRO A 112 9.75 3.41 -2.15
CA PRO A 112 8.41 3.71 -1.64
C PRO A 112 7.60 4.54 -2.63
N LEU A 113 6.28 4.32 -2.64
CA LEU A 113 5.31 5.25 -3.17
C LEU A 113 5.34 6.52 -2.31
N TYR A 114 5.31 7.70 -2.94
CA TYR A 114 5.11 8.97 -2.25
C TYR A 114 4.37 9.97 -3.14
N LEU A 115 3.24 10.45 -2.66
CA LEU A 115 2.37 11.39 -3.37
C LEU A 115 2.24 12.75 -2.68
N GLY A 116 2.96 12.99 -1.57
CA GLY A 116 2.78 14.18 -0.73
C GLY A 116 3.05 15.50 -1.42
N ASP A 117 3.96 15.52 -2.41
CA ASP A 117 4.36 16.70 -3.18
C ASP A 117 3.69 16.79 -4.56
N ARG A 118 2.66 15.97 -4.81
CA ARG A 118 1.98 15.94 -6.11
C ARG A 118 0.58 16.50 -6.02
N GLU A 119 0.26 17.37 -6.96
CA GLU A 119 -1.12 17.81 -7.17
C GLU A 119 -1.98 16.62 -7.63
N ARG A 120 -3.14 16.45 -7.00
CA ARG A 120 -4.03 15.32 -7.24
C ARG A 120 -5.48 15.66 -6.88
N PRO A 121 -6.46 14.90 -7.40
CA PRO A 121 -7.83 15.01 -6.94
C PRO A 121 -7.96 14.80 -5.42
N ALA A 122 -8.94 15.44 -4.81
CA ALA A 122 -9.27 15.22 -3.41
C ALA A 122 -9.93 13.84 -3.21
N PHE A 123 -9.54 13.17 -2.15
CA PHE A 123 -10.15 11.94 -1.66
C PHE A 123 -10.58 12.14 -0.20
N ASP A 124 -11.49 11.30 0.30
CA ASP A 124 -11.98 11.44 1.68
C ASP A 124 -10.90 11.19 2.72
N PHE A 125 -9.92 10.33 2.40
CA PHE A 125 -8.74 10.07 3.24
C PHE A 125 -7.56 9.58 2.42
N GLU A 126 -6.38 9.64 3.02
CA GLU A 126 -5.13 9.18 2.43
C GLU A 126 -4.38 8.32 3.45
N THR A 127 -3.92 7.15 3.00
CA THR A 127 -3.24 6.18 3.85
C THR A 127 -1.73 6.26 3.68
N LEU A 128 -1.02 6.43 4.77
CA LEU A 128 0.43 6.27 4.85
C LEU A 128 0.73 4.88 5.42
N TYR A 129 1.19 3.97 4.58
CA TYR A 129 1.40 2.56 4.90
C TYR A 129 2.85 2.31 5.31
N PHE A 130 3.11 2.36 6.60
CA PHE A 130 4.44 2.09 7.18
C PHE A 130 4.63 0.59 7.42
N THR A 131 5.76 0.04 6.99
CA THR A 131 6.08 -1.40 7.10
C THR A 131 7.47 -1.68 7.64
N THR A 132 8.48 -0.98 7.14
CA THR A 132 9.90 -1.21 7.47
C THR A 132 10.54 0.01 8.15
N GLU A 133 9.83 1.11 8.20
CA GLU A 133 10.26 2.38 8.75
C GLU A 133 10.40 2.33 10.27
N THR A 134 11.40 3.01 10.79
CA THR A 134 11.52 3.25 12.23
C THR A 134 10.48 4.30 12.68
N PRO A 135 10.15 4.38 13.97
CA PRO A 135 9.25 5.42 14.49
C PRO A 135 9.71 6.84 14.14
N GLU A 136 11.02 7.08 14.06
CA GLU A 136 11.59 8.36 13.67
C GLU A 136 11.31 8.68 12.20
N GLN A 137 11.57 7.71 11.32
CA GLN A 137 11.25 7.83 9.90
C GLN A 137 9.76 8.07 9.67
N CYS A 138 8.89 7.37 10.40
CA CYS A 138 7.44 7.58 10.30
C CYS A 138 7.07 9.04 10.64
N ARG A 139 7.64 9.61 11.72
CA ARG A 139 7.40 11.02 12.10
C ARG A 139 7.89 12.00 11.03
N GLN A 140 9.09 11.78 10.50
CA GLN A 140 9.68 12.62 9.44
C GLN A 140 8.84 12.58 8.18
N ILE A 141 8.47 11.39 7.71
CA ILE A 141 7.65 11.19 6.51
C ILE A 141 6.27 11.85 6.67
N TYR A 142 5.64 11.65 7.83
CA TYR A 142 4.37 12.29 8.13
C TYR A 142 4.47 13.82 8.11
N ALA A 143 5.55 14.39 8.68
CA ALA A 143 5.77 15.82 8.67
C ALA A 143 5.97 16.38 7.26
N LEU A 144 6.78 15.72 6.41
CA LEU A 144 6.97 16.08 5.01
C LEU A 144 5.65 16.03 4.25
N TYR A 145 4.89 14.95 4.43
CA TYR A 145 3.60 14.74 3.79
C TYR A 145 2.60 15.85 4.14
N ARG A 146 2.47 16.18 5.41
CA ARG A 146 1.61 17.26 5.91
C ARG A 146 1.96 18.64 5.35
N GLN A 147 3.24 18.86 5.03
CA GLN A 147 3.74 20.12 4.49
C GLN A 147 3.74 20.17 2.96
N GLY A 148 3.33 19.10 2.28
CA GLY A 148 3.40 19.00 0.82
C GLY A 148 4.84 19.04 0.28
N LYS A 149 5.83 18.69 1.09
CA LYS A 149 7.23 18.71 0.71
C LYS A 149 7.64 17.44 -0.02
N PRO A 150 8.67 17.52 -0.91
CA PRO A 150 9.21 16.35 -1.57
C PRO A 150 9.85 15.40 -0.55
N PHE A 151 9.75 14.09 -0.86
CA PHE A 151 10.44 13.05 -0.12
C PHE A 151 11.92 13.02 -0.49
N ASP A 152 12.81 12.97 0.51
CA ASP A 152 14.24 12.83 0.28
C ASP A 152 14.61 11.38 -0.06
N GLY A 153 15.19 11.17 -1.23
CA GLY A 153 15.62 9.86 -1.71
C GLY A 153 14.81 9.35 -2.91
N GLU A 154 15.11 8.11 -3.32
CA GLU A 154 14.37 7.44 -4.39
C GLU A 154 12.91 7.21 -3.99
N ARG A 155 12.00 7.54 -4.89
CA ARG A 155 10.55 7.35 -4.71
C ARG A 155 9.88 7.06 -6.04
N THR A 156 8.70 6.50 -5.97
CA THR A 156 7.85 6.29 -7.13
C THR A 156 6.48 6.92 -6.93
N THR A 157 5.80 7.26 -8.02
CA THR A 157 4.38 7.58 -8.01
C THR A 157 3.52 6.37 -8.38
N GLY A 158 4.12 5.22 -8.62
CA GLY A 158 3.42 4.03 -9.09
C GLY A 158 2.67 4.29 -10.39
N LEU A 159 1.43 3.84 -10.45
CA LEU A 159 0.51 4.08 -11.57
C LEU A 159 -0.43 5.28 -11.35
N ALA A 160 -0.29 6.01 -10.22
CA ALA A 160 -1.21 7.07 -9.80
C ALA A 160 -1.49 8.14 -10.89
N PHE A 161 -0.50 8.44 -11.74
CA PHE A 161 -0.59 9.46 -12.80
C PHE A 161 -0.43 8.87 -14.21
N ARG A 162 -0.41 7.55 -14.35
CA ARG A 162 -0.26 6.88 -15.66
C ARG A 162 -1.61 6.34 -16.11
N LEU A 163 -1.97 6.63 -17.35
CA LEU A 163 -3.05 5.91 -18.00
C LEU A 163 -2.51 4.53 -18.40
N LEU A 164 -3.20 3.48 -18.02
CA LEU A 164 -2.96 2.15 -18.58
C LEU A 164 -3.34 2.22 -20.07
N LYS A 165 -2.40 1.94 -20.94
CA LYS A 165 -2.63 1.87 -22.37
C LYS A 165 -3.25 0.53 -22.74
#